data_89bdda011f6feb0ba52027bb84f69489
#
_entry.id   89bdda011f6feb0ba52027bb84f69489
#
_cell.length_a   1.000
_cell.length_b   1.000
_cell.length_c   1.000
_cell.angle_alpha   90.00
_cell.angle_beta   90.00
_cell.angle_gamma   90.00
#
_symmetry.space_group_name_H-M   'P 1'
#
loop_
_entity.id
_entity.type
_entity.pdbx_description
1 polymer ?
#
loop_
_entity_poly.entity_id
_entity_poly.type
_entity_poly.pdbx_seq_one_letter_code
_entity_poly.pdbx_strand_id
1 'polypeptide(L)'
;MRSSKTIHVISAHAEGEVGDVVVGGVTPPPGDTLWDQRTFIEKDGTLRDFLLNEPRGGVFRHVNLLVPPKHPEADAAFIIMEPEDTPPMSGSNAICVATVLLDSGIIPMLEPETTLTLEAPGGLVRVRASCKNGKAERISIENVPSFVDKTQVALEVEGLGTITVDTAYGGDSFVIVDANALGFTIAADEARDIARMGIRLTSAANDQLGFTHPENTDWQHVSFCLFAGDLYEDEAGLHAKSAVAIQPGKVDRSPTGTALSARMALLHAQGKLKIGDTLKAHSIIGSTFLGRIADVAQIGKNPGIVPEISGRGWITGTHQHMLEPSDPWPQGYKLNDTWGVGGPW
;
A
#
# COMPACT_ATOMS: atom_id res chain seq x y z
N MET A 1 2.08 7.25 36.69
CA MET A 1 1.98 6.53 35.39
C MET A 1 3.12 5.50 35.36
N ARG A 2 2.80 4.24 35.04
CA ARG A 2 3.77 3.15 34.94
C ARG A 2 3.70 2.58 33.52
N SER A 3 4.79 2.67 32.74
CA SER A 3 4.87 2.13 31.39
C SER A 3 6.27 1.58 31.15
N SER A 4 6.34 0.41 30.51
CA SER A 4 7.59 -0.21 30.06
C SER A 4 7.94 0.14 28.61
N LYS A 5 6.99 0.72 27.86
CA LYS A 5 7.16 1.14 26.45
C LYS A 5 6.29 2.36 26.18
N THR A 6 6.84 3.35 25.49
CA THR A 6 6.08 4.51 24.99
C THR A 6 6.49 4.76 23.55
N ILE A 7 5.52 4.71 22.63
CA ILE A 7 5.73 4.91 21.18
C ILE A 7 4.93 6.14 20.77
N HIS A 8 5.59 7.08 20.08
CA HIS A 8 4.96 8.30 19.58
C HIS A 8 4.51 8.08 18.13
N VAL A 9 3.24 8.36 17.87
CA VAL A 9 2.60 8.15 16.57
C VAL A 9 1.90 9.43 16.14
N ILE A 10 2.09 9.82 14.89
CA ILE A 10 1.26 10.82 14.20
C ILE A 10 0.35 10.05 13.26
N SER A 11 -0.95 10.15 13.50
CA SER A 11 -1.97 9.52 12.66
C SER A 11 -2.26 10.36 11.44
N ALA A 12 -2.32 9.72 10.28
CA ALA A 12 -2.66 10.34 9.02
C ALA A 12 -3.50 9.40 8.15
N HIS A 13 -4.11 9.94 7.10
CA HIS A 13 -4.66 9.15 6.01
C HIS A 13 -4.31 9.78 4.66
N ALA A 14 -4.19 8.95 3.64
CA ALA A 14 -4.07 9.36 2.25
C ALA A 14 -5.31 8.92 1.47
N GLU A 15 -6.10 9.90 1.04
CA GLU A 15 -7.37 9.66 0.30
C GLU A 15 -8.26 8.58 0.97
N GLY A 16 -8.27 8.55 2.32
CA GLY A 16 -9.11 7.66 3.13
C GLY A 16 -8.40 6.46 3.74
N GLU A 17 -7.30 5.98 3.19
CA GLU A 17 -6.55 4.88 3.79
C GLU A 17 -5.66 5.38 4.92
N VAL A 18 -5.80 4.78 6.09
CA VAL A 18 -5.04 5.15 7.29
C VAL A 18 -3.60 4.67 7.16
N GLY A 19 -2.65 5.60 7.36
CA GLY A 19 -1.23 5.32 7.41
C GLY A 19 -0.60 6.06 8.58
N ASP A 20 -0.70 5.49 9.77
CA ASP A 20 -0.09 6.03 10.98
C ASP A 20 1.44 6.02 10.87
N VAL A 21 2.11 7.03 11.43
CA VAL A 21 3.57 7.16 11.34
C VAL A 21 4.18 7.16 12.73
N VAL A 22 5.01 6.16 13.02
CA VAL A 22 5.80 6.11 14.25
C VAL A 22 6.98 7.05 14.10
N VAL A 23 6.98 8.11 14.91
CA VAL A 23 7.99 9.19 14.87
C VAL A 23 8.98 9.13 16.04
N GLY A 24 8.80 8.19 16.97
CA GLY A 24 9.71 8.03 18.09
C GLY A 24 9.32 6.92 19.07
N GLY A 25 10.25 6.58 19.96
CA GLY A 25 10.04 5.55 21.00
C GLY A 25 10.33 4.12 20.53
N VAL A 26 10.85 3.94 19.32
CA VAL A 26 11.25 2.64 18.77
C VAL A 26 12.71 2.70 18.33
N THR A 27 13.50 1.73 18.77
CA THR A 27 14.84 1.54 18.22
C THR A 27 14.72 0.92 16.84
N PRO A 28 15.48 1.41 15.83
CA PRO A 28 15.47 0.80 14.50
C PRO A 28 15.73 -0.70 14.57
N PRO A 29 15.00 -1.53 13.82
CA PRO A 29 15.25 -2.97 13.75
C PRO A 29 16.68 -3.27 13.28
N PRO A 30 17.26 -4.41 13.65
CA PRO A 30 18.55 -4.83 13.14
C PRO A 30 18.46 -5.13 11.63
N GLY A 31 19.56 -4.87 10.91
CA GLY A 31 19.69 -5.13 9.49
C GLY A 31 20.60 -4.11 8.81
N ASP A 32 21.38 -4.56 7.83
CA ASP A 32 22.30 -3.72 7.08
C ASP A 32 21.58 -2.94 5.99
N THR A 33 20.52 -3.50 5.44
CA THR A 33 19.63 -2.89 4.44
C THR A 33 18.26 -2.63 5.05
N LEU A 34 17.45 -1.79 4.39
CA LEU A 34 16.06 -1.58 4.79
C LEU A 34 15.21 -2.84 4.57
N TRP A 35 15.58 -3.66 3.57
CA TRP A 35 14.97 -4.97 3.34
C TRP A 35 15.21 -5.94 4.50
N ASP A 36 16.42 -5.97 5.06
CA ASP A 36 16.73 -6.79 6.24
C ASP A 36 15.90 -6.36 7.46
N GLN A 37 15.78 -5.04 7.66
CA GLN A 37 14.98 -4.48 8.75
C GLN A 37 13.48 -4.79 8.59
N ARG A 38 12.95 -4.72 7.38
CA ARG A 38 11.59 -5.16 7.02
C ARG A 38 11.40 -6.64 7.34
N THR A 39 12.35 -7.48 6.90
CA THR A 39 12.31 -8.93 7.11
C THR A 39 12.39 -9.29 8.60
N PHE A 40 13.13 -8.52 9.39
CA PHE A 40 13.14 -8.67 10.84
C PHE A 40 11.75 -8.44 11.44
N ILE A 41 11.06 -7.34 11.07
CA ILE A 41 9.70 -7.04 11.57
C ILE A 41 8.69 -8.10 11.13
N GLU A 42 8.81 -8.60 9.90
CA GLU A 42 7.95 -9.67 9.39
C GLU A 42 8.05 -10.94 10.27
N LYS A 43 9.26 -11.32 10.65
CA LYS A 43 9.54 -12.52 11.45
C LYS A 43 9.25 -12.37 12.94
N ASP A 44 9.61 -11.22 13.52
CA ASP A 44 9.41 -10.98 14.96
C ASP A 44 7.98 -10.59 15.31
N GLY A 45 7.29 -9.85 14.47
CA GLY A 45 5.89 -9.44 14.67
C GLY A 45 5.60 -8.57 15.89
N THR A 46 6.45 -8.57 16.92
CA THR A 46 6.17 -7.94 18.23
C THR A 46 5.77 -6.48 18.15
N LEU A 47 6.45 -5.68 17.32
CA LEU A 47 6.13 -4.27 17.14
C LEU A 47 4.84 -4.09 16.34
N ARG A 48 4.69 -4.86 15.26
CA ARG A 48 3.50 -4.85 14.40
C ARG A 48 2.25 -5.20 15.21
N ASP A 49 2.28 -6.29 15.96
CA ASP A 49 1.17 -6.75 16.77
C ASP A 49 0.83 -5.75 17.88
N PHE A 50 1.83 -5.16 18.54
CA PHE A 50 1.62 -4.13 19.54
C PHE A 50 0.86 -2.91 19.01
N LEU A 51 1.12 -2.49 17.77
CA LEU A 51 0.54 -1.29 17.16
C LEU A 51 -0.74 -1.56 16.39
N LEU A 52 -0.90 -2.74 15.80
CA LEU A 52 -2.00 -3.04 14.90
C LEU A 52 -3.10 -3.90 15.53
N ASN A 53 -2.80 -4.71 16.55
CA ASN A 53 -3.84 -5.49 17.23
C ASN A 53 -4.66 -4.62 18.19
N GLU A 54 -5.90 -5.04 18.45
CA GLU A 54 -6.70 -4.46 19.51
C GLU A 54 -6.04 -4.67 20.88
N PRO A 55 -6.16 -3.74 21.83
CA PRO A 55 -6.99 -2.53 21.83
C PRO A 55 -6.28 -1.28 21.28
N ARG A 56 -5.00 -1.36 20.83
CA ARG A 56 -4.23 -0.19 20.41
C ARG A 56 -4.41 0.14 18.93
N GLY A 57 -4.70 -0.88 18.11
CA GLY A 57 -4.89 -0.77 16.68
C GLY A 57 -6.23 -1.34 16.22
N GLY A 58 -6.26 -1.80 14.99
CA GLY A 58 -7.42 -2.43 14.34
C GLY A 58 -7.12 -2.76 12.89
N VAL A 59 -7.87 -3.68 12.31
CA VAL A 59 -7.66 -4.23 10.96
C VAL A 59 -7.61 -3.18 9.85
N PHE A 60 -8.19 -2.00 10.07
CA PHE A 60 -8.23 -0.92 9.08
C PHE A 60 -6.98 -0.02 9.09
N ARG A 61 -6.05 -0.23 10.02
CA ARG A 61 -4.85 0.61 10.15
C ARG A 61 -3.66 -0.01 9.41
N HIS A 62 -2.86 0.88 8.83
CA HIS A 62 -1.46 0.62 8.48
C HIS A 62 -0.58 1.51 9.35
N VAL A 63 0.62 1.05 9.65
CA VAL A 63 1.58 1.78 10.47
C VAL A 63 2.94 1.80 9.77
N ASN A 64 3.54 2.97 9.71
CA ASN A 64 4.83 3.22 9.10
C ASN A 64 5.85 3.54 10.17
N LEU A 65 6.90 2.75 10.29
CA LEU A 65 8.00 3.01 11.21
C LEU A 65 9.05 3.88 10.50
N LEU A 66 9.24 5.13 10.95
CA LEU A 66 10.38 5.92 10.50
C LEU A 66 11.67 5.34 11.07
N VAL A 67 12.66 5.16 10.21
CA VAL A 67 14.01 4.71 10.56
C VAL A 67 15.05 5.57 9.84
N PRO A 68 16.30 5.61 10.32
CA PRO A 68 17.39 6.22 9.56
C PRO A 68 17.54 5.56 8.19
N PRO A 69 17.68 6.34 7.10
CA PRO A 69 17.87 5.79 5.77
C PRO A 69 19.19 5.02 5.66
N LYS A 70 19.20 4.00 4.80
CA LYS A 70 20.39 3.23 4.45
C LYS A 70 20.99 3.70 3.13
N HIS A 71 20.15 4.21 2.24
CA HIS A 71 20.59 4.75 0.95
C HIS A 71 21.03 6.22 1.10
N PRO A 72 22.21 6.62 0.52
CA PRO A 72 22.76 7.95 0.70
C PRO A 72 21.94 9.08 0.06
N GLU A 73 21.08 8.78 -0.91
CA GLU A 73 20.18 9.75 -1.55
C GLU A 73 18.87 9.96 -0.79
N ALA A 74 18.57 9.14 0.24
CA ALA A 74 17.31 9.23 0.94
C ALA A 74 17.37 10.23 2.10
N ASP A 75 16.36 11.12 2.18
CA ASP A 75 16.18 12.07 3.27
C ASP A 75 15.57 11.41 4.51
N ALA A 76 14.75 10.38 4.31
CA ALA A 76 14.14 9.57 5.36
C ALA A 76 13.85 8.16 4.85
N ALA A 77 13.67 7.21 5.76
CA ALA A 77 13.26 5.85 5.43
C ALA A 77 12.09 5.40 6.29
N PHE A 78 11.27 4.49 5.75
CA PHE A 78 10.13 3.94 6.48
C PHE A 78 9.91 2.47 6.15
N ILE A 79 9.41 1.73 7.16
CA ILE A 79 9.02 0.33 7.04
C ILE A 79 7.52 0.25 7.25
N ILE A 80 6.82 -0.36 6.30
CA ILE A 80 5.37 -0.48 6.30
C ILE A 80 4.98 -1.73 7.10
N MET A 81 4.02 -1.58 8.00
CA MET A 81 3.40 -2.67 8.76
C MET A 81 1.91 -2.66 8.50
N GLU A 82 1.42 -3.73 7.92
CA GLU A 82 0.01 -4.02 7.72
C GLU A 82 -0.44 -5.15 8.65
N PRO A 83 -1.75 -5.38 8.83
CA PRO A 83 -2.24 -6.40 9.77
C PRO A 83 -1.61 -7.78 9.60
N GLU A 84 -1.37 -8.23 8.36
CA GLU A 84 -0.81 -9.54 8.07
C GLU A 84 0.45 -9.50 7.21
N ASP A 85 0.90 -8.30 6.76
CA ASP A 85 2.04 -8.19 5.86
C ASP A 85 2.97 -7.01 6.22
N THR A 86 4.15 -7.03 5.63
CA THR A 86 5.15 -5.96 5.65
C THR A 86 5.56 -5.69 4.20
N PRO A 87 4.73 -4.98 3.42
CA PRO A 87 4.93 -4.85 1.98
C PRO A 87 6.21 -4.09 1.61
N PRO A 88 6.76 -4.33 0.41
CA PRO A 88 7.95 -3.61 -0.07
C PRO A 88 7.69 -2.12 -0.26
N MET A 89 6.49 -1.77 -0.73
CA MET A 89 6.06 -0.40 -1.00
C MET A 89 4.54 -0.27 -0.84
N SER A 90 4.10 0.93 -0.48
CA SER A 90 2.69 1.33 -0.47
C SER A 90 2.58 2.80 -0.81
N GLY A 91 1.80 3.13 -1.85
CA GLY A 91 1.63 4.51 -2.32
C GLY A 91 0.90 5.39 -1.32
N SER A 92 -0.19 4.91 -0.71
CA SER A 92 -0.93 5.63 0.33
C SER A 92 -0.07 5.88 1.57
N ASN A 93 0.70 4.87 2.00
CA ASN A 93 1.61 5.00 3.14
C ASN A 93 2.75 5.99 2.85
N ALA A 94 3.34 5.96 1.65
CA ALA A 94 4.36 6.95 1.26
C ALA A 94 3.82 8.39 1.26
N ILE A 95 2.57 8.58 0.81
CA ILE A 95 1.88 9.90 0.88
C ILE A 95 1.65 10.29 2.35
N CYS A 96 1.20 9.38 3.22
CA CYS A 96 1.05 9.65 4.65
C CYS A 96 2.38 10.03 5.30
N VAL A 97 3.45 9.28 5.03
CA VAL A 97 4.80 9.55 5.56
C VAL A 97 5.28 10.93 5.10
N ALA A 98 5.22 11.24 3.80
CA ALA A 98 5.63 12.54 3.28
C ALA A 98 4.80 13.69 3.90
N THR A 99 3.48 13.50 4.03
CA THR A 99 2.60 14.48 4.68
C THR A 99 3.01 14.71 6.14
N VAL A 100 3.25 13.65 6.90
CA VAL A 100 3.67 13.76 8.30
C VAL A 100 5.05 14.44 8.41
N LEU A 101 6.02 14.04 7.61
CA LEU A 101 7.36 14.62 7.63
C LEU A 101 7.33 16.13 7.38
N LEU A 102 6.52 16.59 6.43
CA LEU A 102 6.44 18.00 6.04
C LEU A 102 5.51 18.81 6.96
N ASP A 103 4.26 18.37 7.14
CA ASP A 103 3.24 19.13 7.88
C ASP A 103 3.53 19.18 9.39
N SER A 104 4.34 18.26 9.94
CA SER A 104 4.80 18.30 11.34
C SER A 104 6.18 18.97 11.52
N GLY A 105 6.84 19.38 10.44
CA GLY A 105 8.14 20.04 10.48
C GLY A 105 9.31 19.13 10.82
N ILE A 106 9.17 17.81 10.68
CA ILE A 106 10.30 16.87 10.83
C ILE A 106 11.31 17.10 9.71
N ILE A 107 10.83 17.35 8.49
CA ILE A 107 11.62 17.86 7.37
C ILE A 107 11.12 19.28 7.06
N PRO A 108 12.02 20.28 6.89
CA PRO A 108 11.62 21.63 6.53
C PRO A 108 10.84 21.69 5.22
N MET A 109 9.68 22.35 5.24
CA MET A 109 8.87 22.59 4.07
C MET A 109 9.33 23.84 3.33
N LEU A 110 9.43 23.77 2.02
CA LEU A 110 9.65 24.89 1.11
C LEU A 110 8.39 25.12 0.28
N GLU A 111 7.99 26.38 0.11
CA GLU A 111 6.88 26.77 -0.76
C GLU A 111 7.41 27.43 -2.04
N PRO A 112 6.80 27.20 -3.20
CA PRO A 112 5.54 26.46 -3.42
C PRO A 112 5.73 24.95 -3.59
N GLU A 113 6.96 24.45 -3.58
CA GLU A 113 7.26 23.03 -3.81
C GLU A 113 8.40 22.57 -2.89
N THR A 114 8.23 21.38 -2.34
CA THR A 114 9.26 20.64 -1.62
C THR A 114 9.50 19.30 -2.31
N THR A 115 10.77 18.97 -2.55
CA THR A 115 11.17 17.64 -3.03
C THR A 115 11.95 16.91 -1.95
N LEU A 116 11.72 15.62 -1.80
CA LEU A 116 12.48 14.74 -0.91
C LEU A 116 12.51 13.33 -1.50
N THR A 117 13.48 12.55 -1.06
CA THR A 117 13.59 11.13 -1.43
C THR A 117 13.34 10.29 -0.19
N LEU A 118 12.35 9.39 -0.26
CA LEU A 118 12.09 8.39 0.76
C LEU A 118 12.72 7.06 0.33
N GLU A 119 13.20 6.30 1.31
CA GLU A 119 13.58 4.91 1.12
C GLU A 119 12.49 4.01 1.70
N ALA A 120 11.89 3.16 0.85
CA ALA A 120 11.03 2.06 1.24
C ALA A 120 11.77 0.73 1.06
N PRO A 121 11.33 -0.39 1.67
CA PRO A 121 12.01 -1.68 1.47
C PRO A 121 12.12 -2.10 0.00
N GLY A 122 11.20 -1.66 -0.84
CA GLY A 122 11.20 -1.92 -2.30
C GLY A 122 12.09 -1.00 -3.12
N GLY A 123 12.67 0.05 -2.53
CA GLY A 123 13.55 0.99 -3.22
C GLY A 123 13.30 2.46 -2.90
N LEU A 124 13.95 3.34 -3.66
CA LEU A 124 13.80 4.78 -3.54
C LEU A 124 12.49 5.27 -4.13
N VAL A 125 11.86 6.20 -3.43
CA VAL A 125 10.61 6.86 -3.80
C VAL A 125 10.87 8.36 -3.84
N ARG A 126 10.90 8.93 -5.04
CA ARG A 126 11.05 10.38 -5.21
C ARG A 126 9.71 11.06 -4.98
N VAL A 127 9.71 12.03 -4.08
CA VAL A 127 8.51 12.76 -3.65
C VAL A 127 8.63 14.21 -4.10
N ARG A 128 7.52 14.71 -4.65
CA ARG A 128 7.31 16.13 -4.92
C ARG A 128 5.99 16.55 -4.26
N ALA A 129 6.09 17.49 -3.34
CA ALA A 129 4.96 18.03 -2.60
C ALA A 129 4.67 19.46 -3.07
N SER A 130 3.44 19.71 -3.52
CA SER A 130 2.93 21.07 -3.72
C SER A 130 2.55 21.63 -2.35
N CYS A 131 3.21 22.72 -1.95
CA CYS A 131 3.11 23.27 -0.60
C CYS A 131 2.53 24.67 -0.62
N LYS A 132 1.62 24.94 0.32
CA LYS A 132 1.00 26.26 0.48
C LYS A 132 0.50 26.48 1.90
N ASN A 133 0.82 27.64 2.47
CA ASN A 133 0.43 28.03 3.82
C ASN A 133 0.83 26.98 4.89
N GLY A 134 2.02 26.45 4.79
CA GLY A 134 2.54 25.44 5.72
C GLY A 134 1.91 24.06 5.60
N LYS A 135 1.24 23.75 4.47
CA LYS A 135 0.63 22.45 4.21
C LYS A 135 1.12 21.87 2.89
N ALA A 136 1.46 20.58 2.90
CA ALA A 136 1.64 19.79 1.70
C ALA A 136 0.25 19.43 1.14
N GLU A 137 -0.26 20.26 0.21
CA GLU A 137 -1.62 20.12 -0.31
C GLU A 137 -1.78 18.92 -1.25
N ARG A 138 -0.70 18.54 -1.94
CA ARG A 138 -0.67 17.36 -2.81
C ARG A 138 0.72 16.77 -2.84
N ILE A 139 0.78 15.46 -2.70
CA ILE A 139 2.00 14.68 -2.78
C ILE A 139 1.97 13.87 -4.08
N SER A 140 3.03 14.02 -4.88
CA SER A 140 3.32 13.15 -6.03
C SER A 140 4.52 12.28 -5.69
N ILE A 141 4.42 11.00 -5.93
CA ILE A 141 5.48 10.04 -5.72
C ILE A 141 5.84 9.38 -7.06
N GLU A 142 7.11 9.36 -7.41
CA GLU A 142 7.63 8.44 -8.42
C GLU A 142 7.79 7.09 -7.73
N ASN A 143 6.89 6.16 -8.08
CA ASN A 143 6.85 4.84 -7.47
C ASN A 143 7.94 3.95 -8.06
N VAL A 144 8.22 2.83 -7.41
CA VAL A 144 9.12 1.79 -7.93
C VAL A 144 8.62 1.26 -9.27
N PRO A 145 9.51 0.78 -10.15
CA PRO A 145 9.12 0.25 -11.45
C PRO A 145 8.06 -0.85 -11.36
N SER A 146 7.10 -0.80 -12.28
CA SER A 146 5.92 -1.67 -12.29
C SER A 146 5.84 -2.47 -13.58
N PHE A 147 5.45 -3.73 -13.51
CA PHE A 147 5.45 -4.65 -14.65
C PHE A 147 4.32 -5.68 -14.59
N VAL A 148 4.02 -6.29 -15.72
CA VAL A 148 3.08 -7.41 -15.84
C VAL A 148 3.85 -8.73 -15.70
N ASP A 149 3.36 -9.63 -14.85
CA ASP A 149 3.93 -10.98 -14.70
C ASP A 149 3.23 -11.97 -15.61
N LYS A 150 1.89 -12.09 -15.53
CA LYS A 150 1.09 -13.00 -16.38
C LYS A 150 -0.14 -12.27 -16.92
N THR A 151 -0.58 -12.62 -18.11
CA THR A 151 -1.80 -12.07 -18.73
C THR A 151 -2.75 -13.16 -19.17
N GLN A 152 -4.05 -12.93 -18.94
CA GLN A 152 -5.15 -13.78 -19.42
C GLN A 152 -4.95 -15.26 -19.06
N VAL A 153 -4.51 -15.54 -17.83
CA VAL A 153 -4.32 -16.91 -17.33
C VAL A 153 -5.57 -17.41 -16.65
N ALA A 154 -5.82 -18.71 -16.77
CA ALA A 154 -6.92 -19.38 -16.10
C ALA A 154 -6.61 -19.54 -14.61
N LEU A 155 -7.63 -19.30 -13.77
CA LEU A 155 -7.59 -19.51 -12.33
C LEU A 155 -8.85 -20.27 -11.90
N GLU A 156 -8.68 -21.42 -11.28
CA GLU A 156 -9.78 -22.20 -10.71
C GLU A 156 -10.12 -21.65 -9.32
N VAL A 157 -11.38 -21.28 -9.12
CA VAL A 157 -11.83 -20.72 -7.83
C VAL A 157 -13.05 -21.51 -7.34
N GLU A 158 -12.96 -22.05 -6.14
CA GLU A 158 -14.06 -22.81 -5.54
C GLU A 158 -15.37 -22.00 -5.55
N GLY A 159 -16.43 -22.58 -6.08
CA GLY A 159 -17.76 -21.98 -6.20
C GLY A 159 -17.91 -20.91 -7.30
N LEU A 160 -16.83 -20.59 -8.04
CA LEU A 160 -16.89 -19.74 -9.24
C LEU A 160 -16.56 -20.51 -10.52
N GLY A 161 -15.79 -21.63 -10.41
CA GLY A 161 -15.21 -22.31 -11.58
C GLY A 161 -13.97 -21.59 -12.10
N THR A 162 -13.70 -21.76 -13.39
CA THR A 162 -12.55 -21.15 -14.07
C THR A 162 -12.84 -19.69 -14.43
N ILE A 163 -12.01 -18.79 -13.96
CA ILE A 163 -12.01 -17.39 -14.36
C ILE A 163 -10.69 -17.01 -15.04
N THR A 164 -10.69 -15.92 -15.79
CA THR A 164 -9.48 -15.37 -16.41
C THR A 164 -8.96 -14.21 -15.59
N VAL A 165 -7.66 -14.21 -15.28
CA VAL A 165 -7.01 -13.18 -14.46
C VAL A 165 -5.69 -12.73 -15.08
N ASP A 166 -5.21 -11.57 -14.63
CA ASP A 166 -3.85 -11.09 -14.88
C ASP A 166 -3.08 -11.04 -13.55
N THR A 167 -1.73 -11.10 -13.59
CA THR A 167 -0.89 -10.79 -12.42
C THR A 167 0.11 -9.70 -12.78
N ALA A 168 0.30 -8.76 -11.87
CA ALA A 168 1.19 -7.61 -12.08
C ALA A 168 1.79 -7.13 -10.75
N TYR A 169 2.91 -6.42 -10.85
CA TYR A 169 3.60 -5.77 -9.76
C TYR A 169 3.58 -4.25 -9.93
N GLY A 170 3.30 -3.53 -8.84
CA GLY A 170 3.28 -2.06 -8.82
C GLY A 170 3.91 -1.46 -7.56
N GLY A 171 4.91 -2.15 -6.99
CA GLY A 171 5.46 -1.91 -5.65
C GLY A 171 4.93 -2.93 -4.64
N ASP A 172 3.91 -3.66 -5.03
CA ASP A 172 3.39 -4.88 -4.45
C ASP A 172 2.80 -5.77 -5.56
N SER A 173 2.46 -7.03 -5.26
CA SER A 173 2.03 -8.05 -6.21
C SER A 173 0.52 -8.28 -6.16
N PHE A 174 -0.11 -8.30 -7.33
CA PHE A 174 -1.56 -8.36 -7.46
C PHE A 174 -2.02 -9.48 -8.39
N VAL A 175 -3.08 -10.19 -8.01
CA VAL A 175 -4.00 -10.80 -8.97
C VAL A 175 -5.05 -9.76 -9.35
N ILE A 176 -5.29 -9.57 -10.64
CA ILE A 176 -6.19 -8.56 -11.20
C ILE A 176 -7.37 -9.25 -11.84
N VAL A 177 -8.57 -8.89 -11.42
CA VAL A 177 -9.83 -9.45 -11.89
C VAL A 177 -10.76 -8.35 -12.42
N ASP A 178 -11.58 -8.69 -13.40
CA ASP A 178 -12.66 -7.82 -13.86
C ASP A 178 -13.80 -7.84 -12.82
N ALA A 179 -14.05 -6.68 -12.20
CA ALA A 179 -15.08 -6.53 -11.18
C ALA A 179 -16.49 -6.83 -11.72
N ASN A 180 -16.78 -6.31 -12.93
CA ASN A 180 -18.11 -6.48 -13.55
C ASN A 180 -18.37 -7.95 -13.92
N ALA A 181 -17.35 -8.66 -14.42
CA ALA A 181 -17.47 -10.09 -14.73
C ALA A 181 -17.78 -10.93 -13.48
N LEU A 182 -17.38 -10.45 -12.30
CA LEU A 182 -17.69 -11.06 -11.00
C LEU A 182 -18.96 -10.51 -10.35
N GLY A 183 -19.68 -9.59 -11.02
CA GLY A 183 -20.93 -9.02 -10.55
C GLY A 183 -20.79 -7.86 -9.55
N PHE A 184 -19.60 -7.24 -9.43
CA PHE A 184 -19.36 -6.11 -8.55
C PHE A 184 -19.36 -4.78 -9.30
N THR A 185 -20.00 -3.76 -8.73
CA THR A 185 -20.02 -2.37 -9.19
C THR A 185 -18.99 -1.50 -8.44
N ILE A 186 -18.31 -2.10 -7.46
CA ILE A 186 -17.36 -1.46 -6.53
C ILE A 186 -18.08 -0.35 -5.74
N ALA A 187 -19.14 -0.73 -5.05
CA ALA A 187 -19.89 0.15 -4.16
C ALA A 187 -19.57 -0.13 -2.69
N ALA A 188 -19.79 0.86 -1.82
CA ALA A 188 -19.41 0.76 -0.40
C ALA A 188 -20.14 -0.38 0.35
N ASP A 189 -21.36 -0.70 -0.03
CA ASP A 189 -22.16 -1.80 0.51
C ASP A 189 -21.69 -3.18 0.05
N GLU A 190 -20.91 -3.27 -1.02
CA GLU A 190 -20.26 -4.50 -1.51
C GLU A 190 -18.93 -4.82 -0.80
N ALA A 191 -18.41 -3.93 0.05
CA ALA A 191 -17.05 -4.02 0.60
C ALA A 191 -16.76 -5.37 1.30
N ARG A 192 -17.74 -5.92 2.03
CA ARG A 192 -17.58 -7.22 2.71
C ARG A 192 -17.43 -8.37 1.72
N ASP A 193 -18.24 -8.36 0.66
CA ASP A 193 -18.23 -9.43 -0.33
C ASP A 193 -17.00 -9.34 -1.24
N ILE A 194 -16.58 -8.12 -1.62
CA ILE A 194 -15.30 -7.85 -2.29
C ILE A 194 -14.13 -8.36 -1.45
N ALA A 195 -14.09 -8.04 -0.14
CA ALA A 195 -13.03 -8.50 0.75
C ALA A 195 -12.97 -10.03 0.79
N ARG A 196 -14.11 -10.71 1.03
CA ARG A 196 -14.18 -12.18 1.08
C ARG A 196 -13.78 -12.85 -0.24
N MET A 197 -14.28 -12.31 -1.35
CA MET A 197 -13.94 -12.81 -2.68
C MET A 197 -12.47 -12.62 -2.98
N GLY A 198 -11.92 -11.43 -2.67
CA GLY A 198 -10.52 -11.11 -2.91
C GLY A 198 -9.56 -12.01 -2.15
N ILE A 199 -9.84 -12.34 -0.89
CA ILE A 199 -9.03 -13.30 -0.12
C ILE A 199 -9.00 -14.67 -0.80
N ARG A 200 -10.14 -15.16 -1.28
CA ARG A 200 -10.22 -16.46 -2.01
C ARG A 200 -9.42 -16.40 -3.31
N LEU A 201 -9.53 -15.30 -4.06
CA LEU A 201 -8.80 -15.10 -5.31
C LEU A 201 -7.29 -15.01 -5.09
N THR A 202 -6.86 -14.29 -4.05
CA THR A 202 -5.43 -14.19 -3.68
C THR A 202 -4.88 -15.56 -3.28
N SER A 203 -5.61 -16.34 -2.46
CA SER A 203 -5.19 -17.70 -2.08
C SER A 203 -5.08 -18.62 -3.30
N ALA A 204 -6.11 -18.66 -4.16
CA ALA A 204 -6.10 -19.47 -5.37
C ALA A 204 -4.95 -19.08 -6.33
N ALA A 205 -4.66 -17.77 -6.45
CA ALA A 205 -3.55 -17.27 -7.27
C ALA A 205 -2.19 -17.71 -6.72
N ASN A 206 -2.01 -17.69 -5.40
CA ASN A 206 -0.77 -18.18 -4.77
C ASN A 206 -0.61 -19.69 -4.99
N ASP A 207 -1.67 -20.46 -4.83
CA ASP A 207 -1.63 -21.93 -4.96
C ASP A 207 -1.37 -22.39 -6.39
N GLN A 208 -1.87 -21.68 -7.39
CA GLN A 208 -1.90 -22.14 -8.78
C GLN A 208 -0.95 -21.38 -9.70
N LEU A 209 -0.78 -20.09 -9.51
CA LEU A 209 0.01 -19.23 -10.40
C LEU A 209 1.38 -18.88 -9.82
N GLY A 210 1.42 -18.59 -8.51
CA GLY A 210 2.58 -18.05 -7.84
C GLY A 210 3.03 -16.69 -8.40
N PHE A 211 3.97 -16.08 -7.72
CA PHE A 211 4.66 -14.85 -8.16
C PHE A 211 6.10 -14.88 -7.62
N THR A 212 7.05 -14.35 -8.38
CA THR A 212 8.41 -14.07 -7.90
C THR A 212 8.91 -12.81 -8.57
N HIS A 213 9.31 -11.82 -7.76
CA HIS A 213 9.89 -10.60 -8.31
C HIS A 213 11.24 -10.89 -8.96
N PRO A 214 11.49 -10.47 -10.22
CA PRO A 214 12.66 -10.93 -11.00
C PRO A 214 14.01 -10.41 -10.46
N GLU A 215 14.02 -9.33 -9.69
CA GLU A 215 15.22 -8.71 -9.13
C GLU A 215 15.28 -8.79 -7.58
N ASN A 216 14.17 -9.17 -6.94
CA ASN A 216 14.09 -9.42 -5.51
C ASN A 216 13.41 -10.77 -5.26
N THR A 217 14.17 -11.84 -5.37
CA THR A 217 13.66 -13.22 -5.28
C THR A 217 13.14 -13.61 -3.89
N ASP A 218 13.30 -12.77 -2.87
CA ASP A 218 12.70 -12.97 -1.56
C ASP A 218 11.22 -12.59 -1.53
N TRP A 219 10.74 -11.82 -2.54
CA TRP A 219 9.32 -11.50 -2.71
C TRP A 219 8.66 -12.51 -3.65
N GLN A 220 7.99 -13.51 -3.10
CA GLN A 220 7.54 -14.71 -3.81
C GLN A 220 6.05 -15.03 -3.68
N HIS A 221 5.19 -14.07 -3.43
CA HIS A 221 3.75 -14.31 -3.30
C HIS A 221 2.93 -13.23 -4.00
N VAL A 222 1.66 -13.53 -4.25
CA VAL A 222 0.64 -12.54 -4.60
C VAL A 222 0.05 -12.02 -3.29
N SER A 223 0.18 -10.72 -3.03
CA SER A 223 -0.27 -10.12 -1.77
C SER A 223 -1.76 -9.83 -1.77
N PHE A 224 -2.28 -9.30 -2.89
CA PHE A 224 -3.61 -8.69 -2.92
C PHE A 224 -4.39 -9.05 -4.18
N CYS A 225 -5.73 -8.89 -4.10
CA CYS A 225 -6.61 -8.95 -5.25
C CYS A 225 -7.09 -7.55 -5.62
N LEU A 226 -6.81 -7.12 -6.85
CA LEU A 226 -7.33 -5.90 -7.45
C LEU A 226 -8.59 -6.21 -8.27
N PHE A 227 -9.73 -5.71 -7.83
CA PHE A 227 -10.97 -5.65 -8.60
C PHE A 227 -10.92 -4.42 -9.51
N ALA A 228 -10.79 -4.63 -10.80
CA ALA A 228 -10.69 -3.60 -11.81
C ALA A 228 -12.06 -3.35 -12.43
N GLY A 229 -12.62 -2.16 -12.23
CA GLY A 229 -13.82 -1.69 -12.94
C GLY A 229 -13.47 -1.17 -14.34
N ASP A 230 -14.49 -0.87 -15.14
CA ASP A 230 -14.33 -0.37 -16.50
C ASP A 230 -13.53 0.94 -16.56
N LEU A 231 -12.84 1.11 -17.69
CA LEU A 231 -12.31 2.40 -18.08
C LEU A 231 -13.44 3.24 -18.69
N TYR A 232 -13.48 4.50 -18.30
CA TYR A 232 -14.37 5.48 -18.94
C TYR A 232 -13.64 6.82 -19.10
N GLU A 233 -14.08 7.61 -20.05
CA GLU A 233 -13.47 8.91 -20.36
C GLU A 233 -14.51 10.00 -20.22
N ASP A 234 -14.10 11.15 -19.66
CA ASP A 234 -14.87 12.37 -19.60
C ASP A 234 -13.98 13.59 -19.94
N GLU A 235 -14.49 14.81 -19.76
CA GLU A 235 -13.73 16.05 -20.03
C GLU A 235 -12.44 16.18 -19.19
N ALA A 236 -12.34 15.46 -18.06
CA ALA A 236 -11.17 15.47 -17.19
C ALA A 236 -10.14 14.36 -17.52
N GLY A 237 -10.43 13.51 -18.53
CA GLY A 237 -9.55 12.46 -19.03
C GLY A 237 -10.04 11.04 -18.75
N LEU A 238 -9.09 10.10 -18.71
CA LEU A 238 -9.36 8.68 -18.52
C LEU A 238 -9.52 8.36 -17.02
N HIS A 239 -10.56 7.63 -16.71
CA HIS A 239 -10.93 7.24 -15.36
C HIS A 239 -11.05 5.72 -15.20
N ALA A 240 -10.83 5.23 -13.98
CA ALA A 240 -11.11 3.86 -13.61
C ALA A 240 -11.56 3.79 -12.15
N LYS A 241 -12.53 2.94 -11.85
CA LYS A 241 -12.87 2.56 -10.50
C LYS A 241 -12.14 1.28 -10.12
N SER A 242 -11.69 1.14 -8.88
CA SER A 242 -11.00 -0.04 -8.38
C SER A 242 -11.20 -0.24 -6.89
N ALA A 243 -11.13 -1.50 -6.48
CA ALA A 243 -11.06 -1.87 -5.07
C ALA A 243 -9.97 -2.93 -4.88
N VAL A 244 -9.25 -2.85 -3.79
CA VAL A 244 -8.22 -3.83 -3.43
C VAL A 244 -8.62 -4.54 -2.14
N ALA A 245 -8.72 -5.86 -2.22
CA ALA A 245 -8.91 -6.70 -1.06
C ALA A 245 -7.56 -7.04 -0.44
N ILE A 246 -7.44 -6.77 0.85
CA ILE A 246 -6.23 -6.91 1.68
C ILE A 246 -6.50 -7.92 2.79
N GLN A 247 -5.55 -8.80 3.05
CA GLN A 247 -5.65 -9.72 4.19
C GLN A 247 -5.64 -8.95 5.54
N PRO A 248 -6.41 -9.43 6.53
CA PRO A 248 -7.16 -10.68 6.61
C PRO A 248 -8.60 -10.59 6.08
N GLY A 249 -9.00 -9.51 5.47
CA GLY A 249 -10.36 -9.36 4.90
C GLY A 249 -10.90 -7.94 5.00
N LYS A 250 -10.11 -6.97 4.59
CA LYS A 250 -10.54 -5.57 4.41
C LYS A 250 -10.42 -5.14 2.94
N VAL A 251 -11.06 -4.03 2.59
CA VAL A 251 -10.86 -3.32 1.32
C VAL A 251 -10.08 -2.05 1.60
N ASP A 252 -9.09 -1.70 0.76
CA ASP A 252 -8.41 -0.40 0.81
C ASP A 252 -9.42 0.74 0.61
N ARG A 253 -9.32 1.78 1.42
CA ARG A 253 -10.19 2.96 1.32
C ARG A 253 -9.70 3.92 0.25
N SER A 254 -8.40 3.97 -0.02
CA SER A 254 -7.82 4.73 -1.12
C SER A 254 -7.93 3.95 -2.44
N PRO A 255 -7.58 4.56 -3.60
CA PRO A 255 -7.46 3.82 -4.86
C PRO A 255 -6.29 2.83 -4.91
N THR A 256 -5.49 2.71 -3.87
CA THR A 256 -4.26 1.91 -3.73
C THR A 256 -3.20 2.28 -4.77
N GLY A 257 -2.18 3.03 -4.37
CA GLY A 257 -1.17 3.54 -5.31
C GLY A 257 -0.40 2.45 -6.05
N THR A 258 -0.06 1.36 -5.36
CA THR A 258 0.62 0.20 -5.95
C THR A 258 -0.29 -0.57 -6.91
N ALA A 259 -1.57 -0.71 -6.62
CA ALA A 259 -2.55 -1.33 -7.52
C ALA A 259 -2.79 -0.46 -8.77
N LEU A 260 -2.87 0.87 -8.61
CA LEU A 260 -2.95 1.80 -9.75
C LEU A 260 -1.71 1.68 -10.64
N SER A 261 -0.51 1.56 -10.05
CA SER A 261 0.74 1.35 -10.78
C SER A 261 0.73 0.02 -11.54
N ALA A 262 0.33 -1.07 -10.91
CA ALA A 262 0.19 -2.39 -11.53
C ALA A 262 -0.85 -2.36 -12.68
N ARG A 263 -1.99 -1.70 -12.46
CA ARG A 263 -3.02 -1.53 -13.50
C ARG A 263 -2.53 -0.71 -14.69
N MET A 264 -1.79 0.38 -14.44
CA MET A 264 -1.19 1.17 -15.52
C MET A 264 -0.16 0.36 -16.32
N ALA A 265 0.65 -0.48 -15.64
CA ALA A 265 1.58 -1.39 -16.34
C ALA A 265 0.82 -2.37 -17.25
N LEU A 266 -0.29 -2.94 -16.77
CA LEU A 266 -1.15 -3.83 -17.58
C LEU A 266 -1.76 -3.09 -18.78
N LEU A 267 -2.31 -1.89 -18.56
CA LEU A 267 -2.89 -1.08 -19.63
C LEU A 267 -1.85 -0.62 -20.65
N HIS A 268 -0.63 -0.33 -20.20
CA HIS A 268 0.48 -0.02 -21.10
C HIS A 268 0.88 -1.24 -21.95
N ALA A 269 1.03 -2.41 -21.34
CA ALA A 269 1.31 -3.66 -22.07
C ALA A 269 0.21 -4.01 -23.09
N GLN A 270 -1.03 -3.63 -22.82
CA GLN A 270 -2.17 -3.75 -23.75
C GLN A 270 -2.22 -2.63 -24.83
N GLY A 271 -1.30 -1.68 -24.81
CA GLY A 271 -1.28 -0.52 -25.73
C GLY A 271 -2.37 0.52 -25.47
N LYS A 272 -3.06 0.46 -24.32
CA LYS A 272 -4.15 1.39 -23.95
C LYS A 272 -3.66 2.66 -23.26
N LEU A 273 -2.47 2.63 -22.66
CA LEU A 273 -1.79 3.79 -22.07
C LEU A 273 -0.36 3.92 -22.61
N LYS A 274 0.10 5.14 -22.78
CA LYS A 274 1.45 5.50 -23.29
C LYS A 274 2.17 6.37 -22.26
N ILE A 275 3.47 6.57 -22.46
CA ILE A 275 4.26 7.54 -21.69
C ILE A 275 3.57 8.91 -21.74
N GLY A 276 3.40 9.54 -20.61
CA GLY A 276 2.75 10.83 -20.43
C GLY A 276 1.24 10.75 -20.18
N ASP A 277 0.58 9.65 -20.53
CA ASP A 277 -0.85 9.47 -20.30
C ASP A 277 -1.16 9.39 -18.80
N THR A 278 -2.35 9.84 -18.43
CA THR A 278 -2.85 9.86 -17.05
C THR A 278 -4.08 8.97 -16.90
N LEU A 279 -4.22 8.40 -15.71
CA LEU A 279 -5.38 7.62 -15.28
C LEU A 279 -5.83 8.11 -13.90
N LYS A 280 -7.05 8.61 -13.80
CA LYS A 280 -7.66 8.98 -12.53
C LYS A 280 -8.37 7.78 -11.93
N ALA A 281 -7.79 7.22 -10.88
CA ALA A 281 -8.37 6.10 -10.17
C ALA A 281 -9.33 6.56 -9.07
N HIS A 282 -10.48 5.89 -8.96
CA HIS A 282 -11.48 6.11 -7.92
C HIS A 282 -11.58 4.89 -7.02
N SER A 283 -11.55 5.12 -5.70
CA SER A 283 -11.71 4.06 -4.70
C SER A 283 -13.19 3.71 -4.47
N ILE A 284 -13.40 2.69 -3.65
CA ILE A 284 -14.72 2.27 -3.20
C ILE A 284 -15.50 3.37 -2.44
N ILE A 285 -14.79 4.29 -1.78
CA ILE A 285 -15.38 5.45 -1.08
C ILE A 285 -15.42 6.74 -1.95
N GLY A 286 -15.01 6.65 -3.24
CA GLY A 286 -15.00 7.77 -4.18
C GLY A 286 -13.80 8.71 -4.03
N SER A 287 -12.80 8.40 -3.22
CA SER A 287 -11.54 9.15 -3.17
C SER A 287 -10.71 8.90 -4.43
N THR A 288 -9.69 9.73 -4.69
CA THR A 288 -9.01 9.69 -5.99
C THR A 288 -7.50 9.77 -5.88
N PHE A 289 -6.80 8.92 -6.65
CA PHE A 289 -5.41 9.12 -7.04
C PHE A 289 -5.32 9.43 -8.54
N LEU A 290 -4.36 10.27 -8.90
CA LEU A 290 -3.98 10.49 -10.30
C LEU A 290 -2.70 9.71 -10.56
N GLY A 291 -2.75 8.77 -11.49
CA GLY A 291 -1.59 8.06 -12.00
C GLY A 291 -1.11 8.64 -13.33
N ARG A 292 0.20 8.64 -13.57
CA ARG A 292 0.82 9.03 -14.84
C ARG A 292 1.95 8.05 -15.16
N ILE A 293 2.09 7.63 -16.41
CA ILE A 293 3.28 6.89 -16.85
C ILE A 293 4.39 7.92 -17.09
N ALA A 294 5.37 7.97 -16.19
CA ALA A 294 6.49 8.91 -16.30
C ALA A 294 7.51 8.45 -17.33
N ASP A 295 7.84 7.15 -17.34
CA ASP A 295 8.82 6.55 -18.24
C ASP A 295 8.57 5.04 -18.36
N VAL A 296 9.39 4.35 -19.15
CA VAL A 296 9.46 2.90 -19.25
C VAL A 296 10.70 2.38 -18.52
N ALA A 297 10.62 1.15 -18.05
CA ALA A 297 11.70 0.49 -17.32
C ALA A 297 11.85 -0.96 -17.80
N GLN A 298 12.99 -1.55 -17.51
CA GLN A 298 13.25 -2.97 -17.69
C GLN A 298 13.52 -3.58 -16.32
N ILE A 299 12.71 -4.56 -15.91
CA ILE A 299 12.81 -5.23 -14.61
C ILE A 299 13.12 -6.71 -14.85
N GLY A 300 14.40 -7.07 -14.70
CA GLY A 300 14.87 -8.35 -15.16
C GLY A 300 14.58 -8.56 -16.65
N LYS A 301 13.71 -9.50 -16.99
CA LYS A 301 13.27 -9.76 -18.40
C LYS A 301 11.93 -9.08 -18.73
N ASN A 302 11.28 -8.48 -17.79
CA ASN A 302 9.94 -7.93 -17.96
C ASN A 302 10.02 -6.45 -18.36
N PRO A 303 9.41 -6.05 -19.49
CA PRO A 303 9.20 -4.65 -19.78
C PRO A 303 8.20 -4.09 -18.77
N GLY A 304 8.41 -2.86 -18.34
CA GLY A 304 7.57 -2.21 -17.37
C GLY A 304 7.55 -0.70 -17.53
N ILE A 305 6.98 -0.03 -16.56
CA ILE A 305 6.83 1.42 -16.51
C ILE A 305 7.41 1.98 -15.22
N VAL A 306 7.74 3.26 -15.23
CA VAL A 306 7.96 4.09 -14.03
C VAL A 306 6.68 4.89 -13.80
N PRO A 307 5.84 4.53 -12.81
CA PRO A 307 4.61 5.25 -12.55
C PRO A 307 4.82 6.41 -11.57
N GLU A 308 4.16 7.53 -11.81
CA GLU A 308 3.97 8.61 -10.85
C GLU A 308 2.53 8.55 -10.32
N ILE A 309 2.38 8.56 -9.00
CA ILE A 309 1.08 8.56 -8.32
C ILE A 309 0.95 9.84 -7.50
N SER A 310 -0.19 10.52 -7.63
CA SER A 310 -0.45 11.76 -6.91
C SER A 310 -1.76 11.68 -6.11
N GLY A 311 -1.70 12.10 -4.86
CA GLY A 311 -2.81 12.14 -3.93
C GLY A 311 -2.61 13.17 -2.84
N ARG A 312 -3.55 13.21 -1.88
CA ARG A 312 -3.52 14.13 -0.75
C ARG A 312 -3.48 13.36 0.56
N GLY A 313 -2.78 13.92 1.55
CA GLY A 313 -2.73 13.39 2.90
C GLY A 313 -3.21 14.40 3.94
N TRP A 314 -3.71 13.89 5.06
CA TRP A 314 -4.16 14.69 6.20
C TRP A 314 -3.74 14.05 7.51
N ILE A 315 -3.15 14.85 8.40
CA ILE A 315 -2.91 14.45 9.79
C ILE A 315 -4.26 14.46 10.53
N THR A 316 -4.53 13.41 11.27
CA THR A 316 -5.77 13.25 12.05
C THR A 316 -5.58 13.34 13.56
N GLY A 317 -4.37 13.18 14.04
CA GLY A 317 -4.05 13.29 15.46
C GLY A 317 -2.65 12.85 15.82
N THR A 318 -2.34 12.94 17.11
CA THR A 318 -1.10 12.41 17.70
C THR A 318 -1.44 11.47 18.85
N HIS A 319 -0.70 10.37 18.97
CA HIS A 319 -0.93 9.33 19.97
C HIS A 319 0.37 8.95 20.67
N GLN A 320 0.24 8.54 21.93
CA GLN A 320 1.29 7.85 22.66
C GLN A 320 0.76 6.47 23.04
N HIS A 321 1.18 5.45 22.32
CA HIS A 321 0.89 4.08 22.71
C HIS A 321 1.79 3.67 23.85
N MET A 322 1.20 3.13 24.90
CA MET A 322 1.91 2.76 26.12
C MET A 322 1.62 1.31 26.48
N LEU A 323 2.60 0.67 27.11
CA LEU A 323 2.42 -0.67 27.70
C LEU A 323 2.54 -0.58 29.21
N GLU A 324 1.45 -0.78 29.91
CA GLU A 324 1.42 -0.98 31.35
C GLU A 324 1.93 -2.40 31.65
N PRO A 325 2.94 -2.61 32.53
CA PRO A 325 3.57 -3.91 32.73
C PRO A 325 2.65 -5.04 33.21
N SER A 326 1.49 -4.73 33.76
CA SER A 326 0.50 -5.73 34.19
C SER A 326 -0.63 -5.96 33.17
N ASP A 327 -0.57 -5.33 31.98
CA ASP A 327 -1.51 -5.61 30.90
C ASP A 327 -1.39 -7.06 30.46
N PRO A 328 -2.46 -7.88 30.54
CA PRO A 328 -2.39 -9.30 30.17
C PRO A 328 -2.26 -9.52 28.65
N TRP A 329 -2.46 -8.46 27.82
CA TRP A 329 -2.34 -8.52 26.37
C TRP A 329 -1.26 -7.57 25.83
N PRO A 330 0.03 -7.82 26.11
CA PRO A 330 1.11 -6.91 25.72
C PRO A 330 1.24 -6.74 24.20
N GLN A 331 0.83 -7.74 23.40
CA GLN A 331 0.78 -7.70 21.93
C GLN A 331 -0.64 -7.52 21.38
N GLY A 332 -1.62 -7.30 22.27
CA GLY A 332 -3.01 -7.18 21.86
C GLY A 332 -3.67 -8.52 21.49
N TYR A 333 -4.80 -8.44 20.81
CA TYR A 333 -5.60 -9.59 20.36
C TYR A 333 -6.33 -9.26 19.06
N LYS A 334 -6.84 -10.30 18.40
CA LYS A 334 -7.65 -10.22 17.18
C LYS A 334 -8.94 -11.03 17.40
N LEU A 335 -10.08 -10.49 16.95
CA LEU A 335 -11.37 -11.21 16.95
C LEU A 335 -11.97 -11.18 15.55
N ASN A 336 -12.57 -12.29 15.13
CA ASN A 336 -13.05 -12.47 13.75
C ASN A 336 -14.34 -11.71 13.41
N ASP A 337 -14.93 -11.00 14.38
CA ASP A 337 -16.04 -10.08 14.12
C ASP A 337 -15.60 -8.80 13.41
N THR A 338 -14.36 -8.36 13.63
CA THR A 338 -13.73 -7.20 12.96
C THR A 338 -12.56 -7.57 12.04
N TRP A 339 -11.84 -8.64 12.40
CA TRP A 339 -10.70 -9.15 11.65
C TRP A 339 -11.17 -10.24 10.70
N GLY A 340 -11.52 -10.17 9.55
CA GLY A 340 -11.99 -11.15 8.57
C GLY A 340 -11.75 -12.64 8.86
N VAL A 341 -12.31 -13.51 8.06
CA VAL A 341 -12.32 -14.98 8.29
C VAL A 341 -11.11 -15.75 7.75
N GLY A 342 -9.99 -15.11 7.48
CA GLY A 342 -8.86 -15.72 6.77
C GLY A 342 -7.59 -15.95 7.56
N GLY A 343 -7.52 -15.57 8.84
CA GLY A 343 -6.31 -15.70 9.65
C GLY A 343 -6.31 -16.92 10.57
N PRO A 344 -5.12 -17.43 10.95
CA PRO A 344 -5.02 -18.35 12.08
C PRO A 344 -5.36 -17.59 13.37
N TRP A 345 -6.44 -17.99 13.99
CA TRP A 345 -6.91 -17.45 15.29
C TRP A 345 -6.27 -18.22 16.44
#